data_2fe9fbb0d6872fe55c472faa883713ff
#
_entry.id   2fe9fbb0d6872fe55c472faa883713ff
#
_cell.length_a   1.000
_cell.length_b   1.000
_cell.length_c   1.000
_cell.angle_alpha   90.00
_cell.angle_beta   90.00
_cell.angle_gamma   90.00
#
_symmetry.space_group_name_H-M   'P 1'
#
loop_
_entity.id
_entity.type
_entity.pdbx_description
1 polymer ?
#
loop_
_entity_poly.entity_id
_entity_poly.type
_entity_poly.pdbx_seq_one_letter_code
_entity_poly.pdbx_strand_id
1 'polypeptide(L)'
;MTRLFSWAAALSVVSVFSVSQVSAYVGEVHNYTRRATTGNGWDIDGKSFDYVIVGGGTAGLVLANRLSADGSNSVAVIEAGPSGYEDNDKFIVPSAMLYDSAVNTQYDWQYKTTSQKHLNGKEKSWPRGKVLGGSSAINGLYYVRPSREEADAWAELAGKNGWNHWGWDNLLNGMKKSEK
;
A
#
# COMPACT_ATOMS: atom_id res chain seq x y z
N MET A 1 -9.96 -38.56 -18.50
CA MET A 1 -10.73 -37.75 -17.50
C MET A 1 -9.85 -36.63 -17.01
N THR A 2 -9.89 -35.51 -17.69
CA THR A 2 -9.07 -34.33 -17.43
C THR A 2 -9.91 -33.38 -16.56
N ARG A 3 -9.54 -33.21 -15.31
CA ARG A 3 -10.19 -32.21 -14.43
C ARG A 3 -9.63 -30.83 -14.78
N LEU A 4 -10.45 -30.03 -15.41
CA LEU A 4 -10.26 -28.59 -15.52
C LEU A 4 -10.39 -27.97 -14.13
N PHE A 5 -9.28 -27.50 -13.57
CA PHE A 5 -9.31 -26.63 -12.38
C PHE A 5 -9.86 -25.27 -12.80
N SER A 6 -11.07 -24.99 -12.35
CA SER A 6 -11.67 -23.66 -12.46
C SER A 6 -10.91 -22.69 -11.54
N TRP A 7 -10.17 -21.77 -12.14
CA TRP A 7 -9.57 -20.62 -11.47
C TRP A 7 -10.63 -19.52 -11.29
N ALA A 8 -11.62 -19.76 -10.45
CA ALA A 8 -12.46 -18.70 -9.92
C ALA A 8 -11.77 -18.09 -8.71
N ALA A 9 -10.63 -17.43 -8.91
CA ALA A 9 -10.06 -16.58 -7.90
C ALA A 9 -10.95 -15.32 -7.79
N ALA A 10 -11.56 -15.14 -6.63
CA ALA A 10 -12.34 -13.97 -6.29
C ALA A 10 -11.48 -12.70 -6.45
N LEU A 11 -11.59 -12.03 -7.58
CA LEU A 11 -11.15 -10.64 -7.77
C LEU A 11 -12.18 -9.76 -7.09
N SER A 12 -11.96 -9.42 -5.85
CA SER A 12 -12.79 -8.51 -5.10
C SER A 12 -12.12 -7.14 -5.03
N VAL A 13 -12.78 -6.16 -5.57
CA VAL A 13 -12.53 -4.71 -5.51
C VAL A 13 -11.46 -4.18 -6.47
N VAL A 14 -11.91 -3.57 -7.51
CA VAL A 14 -11.13 -2.68 -8.37
C VAL A 14 -11.47 -1.24 -8.02
N SER A 15 -10.48 -0.49 -7.60
CA SER A 15 -10.63 0.95 -7.42
C SER A 15 -10.13 1.64 -8.68
N VAL A 16 -11.04 2.21 -9.46
CA VAL A 16 -10.74 2.99 -10.65
C VAL A 16 -10.63 4.45 -10.24
N PHE A 17 -9.46 5.02 -10.39
CA PHE A 17 -9.23 6.44 -10.13
C PHE A 17 -9.18 7.20 -11.46
N SER A 18 -10.22 7.94 -11.74
CA SER A 18 -10.17 9.03 -12.71
C SER A 18 -9.87 10.31 -11.93
N VAL A 19 -8.63 10.76 -11.96
CA VAL A 19 -8.18 11.86 -11.11
C VAL A 19 -7.95 13.12 -11.95
N SER A 20 -8.85 14.05 -11.84
CA SER A 20 -8.56 15.45 -12.12
C SER A 20 -8.27 16.16 -10.80
N GLN A 21 -6.99 16.42 -10.51
CA GLN A 21 -6.40 17.18 -9.39
C GLN A 21 -6.58 16.62 -7.97
N VAL A 22 -5.51 16.16 -7.34
CA VAL A 22 -5.37 16.03 -5.89
C VAL A 22 -4.49 17.18 -5.39
N SER A 23 -5.09 18.15 -4.73
CA SER A 23 -4.36 19.09 -3.89
C SER A 23 -4.44 18.60 -2.46
N ALA A 24 -3.35 18.06 -1.94
CA ALA A 24 -3.23 17.70 -0.53
C ALA A 24 -2.73 18.92 0.23
N TYR A 25 -3.62 19.63 0.90
CA TYR A 25 -3.29 20.62 1.92
C TYR A 25 -3.94 20.19 3.23
N VAL A 26 -3.11 19.86 4.22
CA VAL A 26 -3.55 19.63 5.59
C VAL A 26 -3.64 20.98 6.28
N GLY A 27 -4.84 21.53 6.40
CA GLY A 27 -5.05 22.82 7.05
C GLY A 27 -6.49 23.30 7.12
N GLU A 28 -7.35 22.82 6.25
CA GLU A 28 -8.78 23.12 6.28
C GLU A 28 -9.56 21.88 5.87
N VAL A 29 -10.68 21.61 6.55
CA VAL A 29 -11.63 20.58 6.14
C VAL A 29 -12.24 21.00 4.81
N HIS A 30 -11.49 20.78 3.75
CA HIS A 30 -11.98 21.01 2.41
C HIS A 30 -12.86 19.83 2.01
N ASN A 31 -13.98 20.12 1.40
CA ASN A 31 -14.84 19.18 0.70
C ASN A 31 -13.95 18.30 -0.21
N TYR A 32 -13.63 17.10 0.26
CA TYR A 32 -13.00 16.08 -0.57
C TYR A 32 -14.00 15.72 -1.67
N THR A 33 -13.88 16.38 -2.80
CA THR A 33 -14.58 15.92 -3.99
C THR A 33 -14.05 14.52 -4.29
N ARG A 34 -14.90 13.52 -4.22
CA ARG A 34 -14.55 12.12 -4.48
C ARG A 34 -14.03 12.04 -5.92
N ARG A 35 -12.71 11.90 -6.08
CA ARG A 35 -12.05 11.86 -7.39
C ARG A 35 -11.78 10.45 -7.87
N ALA A 36 -12.09 9.47 -7.03
CA ALA A 36 -11.94 8.08 -7.35
C ALA A 36 -13.29 7.39 -7.30
N THR A 37 -13.53 6.52 -8.25
CA THR A 37 -14.70 5.63 -8.27
C THR A 37 -14.23 4.25 -7.84
N THR A 38 -14.85 3.69 -6.80
CA THR A 38 -14.65 2.30 -6.44
C THR A 38 -15.71 1.44 -7.11
N GLY A 39 -15.30 0.31 -7.67
CA GLY A 39 -16.19 -0.62 -8.36
C GLY A 39 -15.70 -2.06 -8.24
N ASN A 40 -16.44 -2.99 -8.80
CA ASN A 40 -16.02 -4.38 -8.91
C ASN A 40 -15.10 -4.57 -10.13
N GLY A 41 -14.33 -5.69 -10.15
CA GLY A 41 -13.46 -6.02 -11.27
C GLY A 41 -14.15 -6.01 -12.63
N TRP A 42 -15.43 -6.34 -12.65
CA TRP A 42 -16.29 -6.34 -13.86
C TRP A 42 -16.58 -4.94 -14.39
N ASP A 43 -16.50 -3.90 -13.56
CA ASP A 43 -16.79 -2.52 -13.97
C ASP A 43 -15.72 -1.94 -14.89
N ILE A 44 -14.55 -2.57 -14.94
CA ILE A 44 -13.41 -2.16 -15.78
C ILE A 44 -13.10 -3.15 -16.91
N ASP A 45 -13.87 -4.25 -16.98
CA ASP A 45 -13.69 -5.23 -18.06
C ASP A 45 -13.93 -4.56 -19.43
N GLY A 46 -13.02 -4.79 -20.36
CA GLY A 46 -13.03 -4.17 -21.67
C GLY A 46 -12.67 -2.67 -21.70
N LYS A 47 -12.34 -2.03 -20.56
CA LYS A 47 -11.86 -0.66 -20.52
C LYS A 47 -10.34 -0.60 -20.67
N SER A 48 -9.86 0.49 -21.27
CA SER A 48 -8.43 0.77 -21.40
C SER A 48 -8.03 1.90 -20.46
N PHE A 49 -6.86 1.77 -19.85
CA PHE A 49 -6.25 2.76 -18.98
C PHE A 49 -4.80 2.99 -19.42
N ASP A 50 -4.29 4.21 -19.20
CA ASP A 50 -2.88 4.51 -19.46
C ASP A 50 -1.98 3.74 -18.53
N TYR A 51 -2.40 3.53 -17.27
CA TYR A 51 -1.68 2.74 -16.28
C TYR A 51 -2.62 1.83 -15.50
N VAL A 52 -2.17 0.58 -15.30
CA VAL A 52 -2.84 -0.38 -14.41
C VAL A 52 -1.85 -0.78 -13.32
N ILE A 53 -2.22 -0.49 -12.07
CA ILE A 53 -1.43 -0.77 -10.87
C ILE A 53 -2.06 -1.97 -10.16
N VAL A 54 -1.29 -3.03 -10.00
CA VAL A 54 -1.73 -4.23 -9.27
C VAL A 54 -1.27 -4.13 -7.83
N GLY A 55 -2.22 -3.96 -6.93
CA GLY A 55 -2.04 -3.74 -5.49
C GLY A 55 -2.21 -2.29 -5.07
N GLY A 56 -3.28 -2.02 -4.33
CA GLY A 56 -3.57 -0.72 -3.70
C GLY A 56 -2.88 -0.52 -2.35
N GLY A 57 -1.67 -1.06 -2.18
CA GLY A 57 -0.85 -0.87 -0.99
C GLY A 57 -0.11 0.46 -0.98
N THR A 58 0.80 0.63 -0.01
CA THR A 58 1.57 1.87 0.22
C THR A 58 2.23 2.40 -1.05
N ALA A 59 2.95 1.55 -1.78
CA ALA A 59 3.65 1.96 -3.01
C ALA A 59 2.67 2.20 -4.17
N GLY A 60 1.68 1.32 -4.34
CA GLY A 60 0.72 1.42 -5.44
C GLY A 60 -0.12 2.69 -5.37
N LEU A 61 -0.56 3.09 -4.19
CA LEU A 61 -1.32 4.34 -4.01
C LEU A 61 -0.46 5.58 -4.23
N VAL A 62 0.82 5.56 -3.87
CA VAL A 62 1.74 6.66 -4.20
C VAL A 62 1.92 6.79 -5.71
N LEU A 63 2.10 5.67 -6.42
CA LEU A 63 2.19 5.66 -7.88
C LEU A 63 0.88 6.17 -8.51
N ALA A 64 -0.26 5.67 -8.06
CA ALA A 64 -1.56 6.10 -8.56
C ALA A 64 -1.75 7.61 -8.41
N ASN A 65 -1.44 8.16 -7.24
CA ASN A 65 -1.53 9.58 -6.97
C ASN A 65 -0.61 10.39 -7.90
N ARG A 66 0.62 9.97 -8.08
CA ARG A 66 1.60 10.72 -8.87
C ARG A 66 1.35 10.65 -10.37
N LEU A 67 0.97 9.48 -10.88
CA LEU A 67 0.69 9.28 -12.30
C LEU A 67 -0.58 10.00 -12.75
N SER A 68 -1.51 10.23 -11.83
CA SER A 68 -2.78 10.91 -12.12
C SER A 68 -2.80 12.39 -11.70
N ALA A 69 -1.70 12.92 -11.17
CA ALA A 69 -1.67 14.22 -10.50
C ALA A 69 -2.05 15.40 -11.40
N ASP A 70 -1.65 15.38 -12.66
CA ASP A 70 -1.94 16.42 -13.66
C ASP A 70 -3.25 16.18 -14.42
N GLY A 71 -3.89 15.01 -14.21
CA GLY A 71 -5.13 14.64 -14.89
C GLY A 71 -4.97 14.20 -16.35
N SER A 72 -3.74 14.08 -16.85
CA SER A 72 -3.47 13.65 -18.22
C SER A 72 -3.60 12.15 -18.41
N ASN A 73 -3.42 11.36 -17.35
CA ASN A 73 -3.43 9.91 -17.39
C ASN A 73 -4.62 9.33 -16.64
N SER A 74 -5.21 8.30 -17.22
CA SER A 74 -6.18 7.43 -16.58
C SER A 74 -5.44 6.29 -15.86
N VAL A 75 -5.73 6.11 -14.57
CA VAL A 75 -5.04 5.10 -13.73
C VAL A 75 -6.06 4.17 -13.09
N ALA A 76 -5.91 2.88 -13.30
CA ALA A 76 -6.64 1.85 -12.59
C ALA A 76 -5.77 1.23 -11.50
N VAL A 77 -6.34 1.02 -10.32
CA VAL A 77 -5.71 0.27 -9.22
C VAL A 77 -6.54 -0.96 -8.92
N ILE A 78 -5.92 -2.13 -9.00
CA ILE A 78 -6.54 -3.42 -8.69
C ILE A 78 -6.08 -3.84 -7.30
N GLU A 79 -7.01 -3.93 -6.36
CA GLU A 79 -6.74 -4.35 -4.98
C GLU A 79 -7.49 -5.64 -4.66
N ALA A 80 -6.80 -6.58 -3.99
CA ALA A 80 -7.38 -7.88 -3.63
C ALA A 80 -8.28 -7.83 -2.41
N GLY A 81 -8.08 -6.86 -1.55
CA GLY A 81 -8.85 -6.68 -0.32
C GLY A 81 -9.99 -5.67 -0.47
N PRO A 82 -10.83 -5.54 0.55
CA PRO A 82 -11.89 -4.54 0.59
C PRO A 82 -11.34 -3.12 0.74
N SER A 83 -12.20 -2.11 0.62
CA SER A 83 -11.81 -0.71 0.80
C SER A 83 -11.41 -0.35 2.23
N GLY A 84 -11.94 -1.07 3.21
CA GLY A 84 -11.80 -0.76 4.64
C GLY A 84 -12.71 0.35 5.13
N TYR A 85 -13.41 1.05 4.25
CA TYR A 85 -14.33 2.12 4.66
C TYR A 85 -15.60 1.59 5.36
N GLU A 86 -15.91 0.34 5.18
CA GLU A 86 -17.04 -0.34 5.81
C GLU A 86 -16.81 -0.54 7.32
N ASP A 87 -15.56 -0.65 7.74
CA ASP A 87 -15.13 -0.85 9.13
C ASP A 87 -14.37 0.39 9.66
N ASN A 88 -15.03 1.54 9.64
CA ASN A 88 -14.43 2.83 10.02
C ASN A 88 -13.73 2.79 11.38
N ASP A 89 -14.30 2.10 12.35
CA ASP A 89 -13.74 2.00 13.70
C ASP A 89 -12.36 1.33 13.74
N LYS A 90 -12.06 0.47 12.75
CA LYS A 90 -10.78 -0.22 12.63
C LYS A 90 -9.70 0.61 11.93
N PHE A 91 -10.07 1.53 11.04
CA PHE A 91 -9.11 2.23 10.18
C PHE A 91 -9.05 3.73 10.39
N ILE A 92 -10.10 4.34 10.94
CA ILE A 92 -10.18 5.80 11.12
C ILE A 92 -9.79 6.21 12.53
N VAL A 93 -10.07 5.38 13.55
CA VAL A 93 -9.72 5.69 14.94
C VAL A 93 -8.28 5.27 15.22
N PRO A 94 -7.31 6.22 15.32
CA PRO A 94 -5.95 5.88 15.70
C PRO A 94 -5.92 5.32 17.12
N SER A 95 -5.65 4.03 17.25
CA SER A 95 -5.47 3.42 18.56
C SER A 95 -4.43 2.29 18.48
N ALA A 96 -3.81 1.98 19.62
CA ALA A 96 -2.93 0.82 19.73
C ALA A 96 -3.66 -0.50 19.42
N MET A 97 -4.99 -0.50 19.50
CA MET A 97 -5.82 -1.65 19.16
C MET A 97 -6.01 -1.84 17.66
N LEU A 98 -5.63 -0.86 16.83
CA LEU A 98 -5.78 -0.94 15.37
C LEU A 98 -5.03 -2.16 14.80
N TYR A 99 -3.79 -2.36 15.24
CA TYR A 99 -2.98 -3.49 14.82
C TYR A 99 -3.66 -4.82 15.18
N ASP A 100 -4.09 -4.98 16.42
CA ASP A 100 -4.72 -6.21 16.90
C ASP A 100 -6.11 -6.44 16.30
N SER A 101 -6.82 -5.38 15.92
CA SER A 101 -8.16 -5.48 15.34
C SER A 101 -8.16 -5.83 13.85
N ALA A 102 -7.10 -5.55 13.13
CA ALA A 102 -6.98 -5.77 11.69
C ALA A 102 -6.18 -7.03 11.34
N VAL A 103 -5.19 -7.38 12.17
CA VAL A 103 -4.34 -8.58 11.99
C VAL A 103 -5.15 -9.86 12.23
N ASN A 104 -4.89 -10.90 11.45
CA ASN A 104 -5.62 -12.19 11.45
C ASN A 104 -7.13 -12.06 11.08
N THR A 105 -7.51 -11.01 10.37
CA THR A 105 -8.86 -10.79 9.86
C THR A 105 -8.90 -10.89 8.33
N GLN A 106 -10.04 -10.56 7.72
CA GLN A 106 -10.16 -10.43 6.25
C GLN A 106 -9.25 -9.36 5.64
N TYR A 107 -8.75 -8.44 6.45
CA TYR A 107 -7.86 -7.34 6.06
C TYR A 107 -6.38 -7.72 6.09
N ASP A 108 -6.07 -8.97 6.41
CA ASP A 108 -4.71 -9.51 6.50
C ASP A 108 -4.58 -10.75 5.59
N TRP A 109 -3.47 -10.83 4.84
CA TRP A 109 -3.12 -12.03 4.07
C TRP A 109 -2.80 -13.23 4.95
N GLN A 110 -2.57 -13.03 6.25
CA GLN A 110 -2.29 -14.05 7.26
C GLN A 110 -1.12 -14.97 6.89
N TYR A 111 -0.09 -14.39 6.26
CA TYR A 111 1.09 -15.17 5.90
C TYR A 111 1.84 -15.67 7.13
N LYS A 112 2.55 -16.78 6.93
CA LYS A 112 3.50 -17.32 7.89
C LYS A 112 4.82 -17.55 7.19
N THR A 113 5.92 -17.36 7.91
CA THR A 113 7.23 -17.77 7.42
C THR A 113 7.31 -19.29 7.35
N THR A 114 8.17 -19.81 6.51
CA THR A 114 8.63 -21.20 6.66
C THR A 114 9.36 -21.36 7.98
N SER A 115 9.47 -22.60 8.43
CA SER A 115 10.24 -22.94 9.63
C SER A 115 11.68 -22.37 9.56
N GLN A 116 12.08 -21.63 10.58
CA GLN A 116 13.35 -20.89 10.62
C GLN A 116 14.36 -21.61 11.52
N LYS A 117 15.47 -22.07 10.96
CA LYS A 117 16.54 -22.78 11.70
C LYS A 117 17.00 -21.99 12.94
N HIS A 118 17.22 -20.69 12.79
CA HIS A 118 17.72 -19.82 13.88
C HIS A 118 16.63 -19.38 14.86
N LEU A 119 15.39 -19.80 14.67
CA LEU A 119 14.27 -19.61 15.58
C LEU A 119 13.79 -20.95 16.16
N ASN A 120 14.69 -21.90 16.33
CA ASN A 120 14.39 -23.26 16.86
C ASN A 120 13.30 -23.98 16.04
N GLY A 121 13.34 -23.85 14.72
CA GLY A 121 12.37 -24.49 13.84
C GLY A 121 10.99 -23.83 13.83
N LYS A 122 10.78 -22.70 14.48
CA LYS A 122 9.47 -22.06 14.56
C LYS A 122 9.11 -21.28 13.31
N GLU A 123 7.83 -21.34 12.95
CA GLU A 123 7.20 -20.41 12.03
C GLU A 123 6.81 -19.13 12.75
N LYS A 124 6.79 -18.02 12.05
CA LYS A 124 6.35 -16.72 12.55
C LYS A 124 5.18 -16.21 11.73
N SER A 125 4.18 -15.64 12.38
CA SER A 125 3.16 -14.85 11.72
C SER A 125 3.81 -13.66 11.03
N TRP A 126 3.37 -13.38 9.80
CA TRP A 126 3.90 -12.32 8.96
C TRP A 126 2.76 -11.49 8.35
N PRO A 127 2.07 -10.69 9.16
CA PRO A 127 0.92 -9.90 8.71
C PRO A 127 1.25 -9.02 7.52
N ARG A 128 0.34 -8.97 6.56
CA ARG A 128 0.39 -8.09 5.39
C ARG A 128 -1.02 -7.66 5.06
N GLY A 129 -1.21 -6.35 4.91
CA GLY A 129 -2.53 -5.82 4.62
C GLY A 129 -3.11 -6.31 3.30
N LYS A 130 -4.34 -6.79 3.39
CA LYS A 130 -5.22 -7.15 2.28
C LYS A 130 -6.41 -6.21 2.29
N VAL A 131 -6.14 -4.95 2.01
CA VAL A 131 -7.09 -3.82 2.10
C VAL A 131 -6.52 -2.65 1.34
N LEU A 132 -7.34 -1.71 0.92
CA LEU A 132 -6.87 -0.48 0.33
C LEU A 132 -5.96 0.28 1.33
N GLY A 133 -4.76 0.64 0.90
CA GLY A 133 -3.68 1.09 1.78
C GLY A 133 -2.67 -0.02 2.14
N GLY A 134 -3.05 -1.29 1.96
CA GLY A 134 -2.16 -2.43 2.21
C GLY A 134 -1.62 -2.45 3.64
N SER A 135 -0.35 -2.73 3.80
CA SER A 135 0.28 -2.81 5.13
C SER A 135 0.34 -1.47 5.86
N SER A 136 0.19 -0.33 5.16
CA SER A 136 0.06 0.97 5.84
C SER A 136 -1.30 1.15 6.52
N ALA A 137 -2.32 0.38 6.14
CA ALA A 137 -3.63 0.40 6.79
C ALA A 137 -3.70 -0.47 8.05
N ILE A 138 -2.82 -1.48 8.18
CA ILE A 138 -2.78 -2.39 9.32
C ILE A 138 -1.48 -2.29 10.14
N ASN A 139 -0.74 -1.21 10.02
CA ASN A 139 0.50 -1.00 10.77
C ASN A 139 0.24 -0.71 12.25
N GLY A 140 1.27 -0.82 13.06
CA GLY A 140 1.21 -0.54 14.50
C GLY A 140 1.41 0.94 14.87
N LEU A 141 1.34 1.86 13.90
CA LEU A 141 1.54 3.31 14.08
C LEU A 141 2.93 3.70 14.60
N TYR A 142 3.90 2.82 14.51
CA TYR A 142 5.29 3.13 14.81
C TYR A 142 5.91 3.92 13.67
N TYR A 143 6.49 5.06 14.00
CA TYR A 143 7.28 5.84 13.07
C TYR A 143 8.73 5.89 13.55
N VAL A 144 9.61 5.22 12.83
CA VAL A 144 11.05 5.17 13.14
C VAL A 144 11.83 5.49 11.87
N ARG A 145 12.76 6.43 11.97
CA ARG A 145 13.75 6.67 10.94
C ARG A 145 14.96 5.76 11.18
N PRO A 146 15.61 5.27 10.13
CA PRO A 146 16.90 4.60 10.29
C PRO A 146 17.93 5.57 10.86
N SER A 147 18.98 5.06 11.46
CA SER A 147 20.14 5.87 11.82
C SER A 147 20.92 6.30 10.56
N ARG A 148 21.80 7.31 10.72
CA ARG A 148 22.70 7.70 9.63
C ARG A 148 23.56 6.52 9.20
N GLU A 149 24.09 5.76 10.16
CA GLU A 149 24.96 4.61 9.94
C GLU A 149 24.26 3.52 9.13
N GLU A 150 22.99 3.23 9.41
CA GLU A 150 22.21 2.27 8.65
C GLU A 150 21.96 2.72 7.21
N ALA A 151 21.62 4.00 7.03
CA ALA A 151 21.41 4.58 5.71
C ALA A 151 22.69 4.57 4.88
N ASP A 152 23.80 4.98 5.48
CA ASP A 152 25.09 5.02 4.84
C ASP A 152 25.61 3.60 4.51
N ALA A 153 25.34 2.61 5.36
CA ALA A 153 25.62 1.20 5.05
C ALA A 153 24.83 0.70 3.82
N TRP A 154 23.60 1.14 3.64
CA TRP A 154 22.85 0.83 2.41
C TRP A 154 23.49 1.46 1.17
N ALA A 155 24.00 2.68 1.29
CA ALA A 155 24.72 3.34 0.20
C ALA A 155 25.97 2.56 -0.19
N GLU A 156 26.75 2.06 0.79
CA GLU A 156 27.92 1.22 0.56
C GLU A 156 27.57 -0.08 -0.13
N LEU A 157 26.54 -0.78 0.35
CA LEU A 157 26.07 -2.03 -0.25
C LEU A 157 25.53 -1.87 -1.68
N ALA A 158 24.94 -0.71 -1.99
CA ALA A 158 24.47 -0.38 -3.33
C ALA A 158 25.61 -0.01 -4.31
N GLY A 159 26.84 0.04 -3.84
CA GLY A 159 28.04 0.23 -4.66
C GLY A 159 28.23 1.64 -5.16
N LYS A 160 28.96 1.79 -6.28
CA LYS A 160 29.54 3.07 -6.77
C LYS A 160 28.59 4.26 -6.84
N ASN A 161 27.30 4.01 -7.10
CA ASN A 161 26.28 5.06 -7.21
C ASN A 161 25.33 5.09 -5.98
N GLY A 162 25.56 4.24 -4.99
CA GLY A 162 24.66 4.10 -3.83
C GLY A 162 24.48 5.40 -3.06
N TRP A 163 25.53 6.15 -2.86
CA TRP A 163 25.53 7.43 -2.14
C TRP A 163 24.64 8.49 -2.77
N ASN A 164 24.45 8.48 -4.09
CA ASN A 164 23.59 9.42 -4.80
C ASN A 164 22.10 9.21 -4.50
N HIS A 165 21.72 8.04 -3.96
CA HIS A 165 20.32 7.67 -3.74
C HIS A 165 20.03 7.24 -2.32
N TRP A 166 20.91 6.46 -1.68
CA TRP A 166 20.67 5.76 -0.43
C TRP A 166 21.41 6.34 0.78
N GLY A 167 22.40 7.23 0.58
CA GLY A 167 23.08 7.89 1.69
C GLY A 167 22.11 8.74 2.52
N TRP A 168 22.45 8.93 3.79
CA TRP A 168 21.62 9.59 4.78
C TRP A 168 20.96 10.89 4.30
N ASP A 169 21.75 11.79 3.71
CA ASP A 169 21.22 13.12 3.36
C ASP A 169 20.15 13.04 2.27
N ASN A 170 20.28 12.12 1.32
CA ASN A 170 19.28 11.89 0.29
C ASN A 170 18.03 11.23 0.86
N LEU A 171 18.19 10.20 1.69
CA LEU A 171 17.08 9.55 2.37
C LEU A 171 16.34 10.51 3.30
N LEU A 172 17.06 11.30 4.10
CA LEU A 172 16.46 12.28 4.99
C LEU A 172 15.64 13.33 4.22
N ASN A 173 16.15 13.82 3.09
CA ASN A 173 15.43 14.74 2.23
C ASN A 173 14.15 14.12 1.65
N GLY A 174 14.20 12.82 1.29
CA GLY A 174 13.04 12.06 0.86
C GLY A 174 12.00 11.90 1.97
N MET A 175 12.43 11.55 3.18
CA MET A 175 11.55 11.39 4.35
C MET A 175 10.87 12.71 4.72
N LYS A 176 11.61 13.82 4.76
CA LYS A 176 11.06 15.14 5.06
C LYS A 176 9.97 15.60 4.09
N LYS A 177 9.97 15.11 2.84
CA LYS A 177 8.92 15.43 1.88
C LYS A 177 7.57 14.80 2.21
N SER A 178 7.55 13.72 2.98
CA SER A 178 6.33 13.04 3.44
C SER A 178 5.81 13.59 4.77
N GLU A 179 6.60 14.42 5.43
CA GLU A 179 6.26 15.03 6.72
C GLU A 179 5.78 16.48 6.47
N LYS A 180 4.51 16.73 6.68
CA LYS A 180 3.92 18.07 6.61
C LYS A 180 3.08 18.32 7.83
#